data_dd7ee78401469805a3d9701a7e9e3880
#
_entry.id   dd7ee78401469805a3d9701a7e9e3880
#
_cell.length_a   1.000
_cell.length_b   1.000
_cell.length_c   1.000
_cell.angle_alpha   90.00
_cell.angle_beta   90.00
_cell.angle_gamma   90.00
#
_symmetry.space_group_name_H-M   'P 1'
#
loop_
_entity.id
_entity.type
_entity.pdbx_description
1 polymer ?
#
loop_
_entity_poly.entity_id
_entity_poly.type
_entity_poly.pdbx_seq_one_letter_code
_entity_poly.pdbx_strand_id
1 'polypeptide(L)'
;LDQTLERLDSIFSLTDEDIEDFENRVKRRQRPFESVPLLFKLTAEEIARFSVDRHAISGVEVEAKLVRHYPRGELMVHTVGSVRRINESDTRRLDAVAYSGTNHVGKIGVEKFYEEDLLGNVGYQQVEIDVRGKVMKVMGSNPPSRGKDLILHVDSSLQAAATAALGDRRETVVAIETK
;
A
#
# COMPACT_ATOMS: atom_id res chain seq x y z
N LEU A 1 -24.64 5.21 9.69
CA LEU A 1 -23.73 4.95 8.57
C LEU A 1 -24.20 5.72 7.33
N ASP A 2 -25.46 5.62 6.97
CA ASP A 2 -26.03 6.21 5.73
C ASP A 2 -25.84 7.73 5.66
N GLN A 3 -26.15 8.48 6.70
CA GLN A 3 -25.91 9.92 6.76
C GLN A 3 -24.43 10.32 6.62
N THR A 4 -23.53 9.47 7.10
CA THR A 4 -22.09 9.72 6.98
C THR A 4 -21.64 9.46 5.54
N LEU A 5 -22.14 8.41 4.90
CA LEU A 5 -21.87 8.10 3.50
C LEU A 5 -22.40 9.16 2.55
N GLU A 6 -23.63 9.65 2.76
CA GLU A 6 -24.20 10.77 1.98
C GLU A 6 -23.34 12.04 2.04
N ARG A 7 -22.81 12.37 3.22
CA ARG A 7 -21.90 13.51 3.37
C ARG A 7 -20.56 13.29 2.69
N LEU A 8 -20.00 12.07 2.80
CA LEU A 8 -18.76 11.73 2.13
C LEU A 8 -18.92 11.71 0.63
N ASP A 9 -20.07 11.28 0.11
CA ASP A 9 -20.40 11.34 -1.31
C ASP A 9 -20.40 12.79 -1.84
N SER A 10 -20.95 13.74 -1.08
CA SER A 10 -20.90 15.15 -1.47
C SER A 10 -19.48 15.74 -1.56
N ILE A 11 -18.51 15.17 -0.85
CA ILE A 11 -17.11 15.63 -0.83
C ILE A 11 -16.27 14.90 -1.88
N PHE A 12 -16.46 13.58 -2.00
CA PHE A 12 -15.58 12.70 -2.78
C PHE A 12 -16.20 12.22 -4.09
N SER A 13 -17.51 12.46 -4.33
CA SER A 13 -18.26 11.95 -5.50
C SER A 13 -18.09 10.44 -5.63
N LEU A 14 -18.51 9.71 -4.60
CA LEU A 14 -18.38 8.25 -4.51
C LEU A 14 -19.14 7.57 -5.65
N THR A 15 -18.55 6.56 -6.22
CA THR A 15 -19.24 5.69 -7.17
C THR A 15 -19.97 4.55 -6.45
N ASP A 16 -20.95 3.96 -7.10
CA ASP A 16 -21.65 2.76 -6.58
C ASP A 16 -20.66 1.62 -6.31
N GLU A 17 -19.60 1.51 -7.13
CA GLU A 17 -18.51 0.54 -6.96
C GLU A 17 -17.70 0.80 -5.68
N ASP A 18 -17.40 2.06 -5.37
CA ASP A 18 -16.69 2.42 -4.14
C ASP A 18 -17.47 2.02 -2.89
N ILE A 19 -18.79 2.23 -2.93
CA ILE A 19 -19.70 1.89 -1.83
C ILE A 19 -19.81 0.37 -1.67
N GLU A 20 -20.01 -0.36 -2.76
CA GLU A 20 -20.08 -1.83 -2.74
C GLU A 20 -18.77 -2.45 -2.23
N ASP A 21 -17.65 -1.95 -2.71
CA ASP A 21 -16.31 -2.36 -2.27
C ASP A 21 -16.10 -2.08 -0.78
N PHE A 22 -16.55 -0.94 -0.30
CA PHE A 22 -16.49 -0.59 1.12
C PHE A 22 -17.35 -1.53 1.97
N GLU A 23 -18.60 -1.79 1.58
CA GLU A 23 -19.47 -2.73 2.28
C GLU A 23 -18.86 -4.13 2.33
N ASN A 24 -18.29 -4.59 1.23
CA ASN A 24 -17.61 -5.88 1.18
C ASN A 24 -16.41 -5.95 2.12
N ARG A 25 -15.65 -4.84 2.26
CA ARG A 25 -14.56 -4.73 3.23
C ARG A 25 -15.09 -4.74 4.67
N VAL A 26 -16.17 -4.02 4.95
CA VAL A 26 -16.82 -4.01 6.27
C VAL A 26 -17.31 -5.41 6.66
N LYS A 27 -17.93 -6.16 5.74
CA LYS A 27 -18.37 -7.56 5.98
C LYS A 27 -17.21 -8.52 6.30
N ARG A 28 -16.03 -8.26 5.73
CA ARG A 28 -14.81 -9.08 5.93
C ARG A 28 -13.97 -8.70 7.13
N ARG A 29 -14.26 -7.58 7.82
CA ARG A 29 -13.50 -7.15 8.99
C ARG A 29 -13.57 -8.21 10.10
N GLN A 30 -12.43 -8.43 10.76
CA GLN A 30 -12.33 -9.42 11.84
C GLN A 30 -12.61 -8.83 13.23
N ARG A 31 -12.38 -7.51 13.39
CA ARG A 31 -12.51 -6.82 14.68
C ARG A 31 -13.56 -5.72 14.61
N PRO A 32 -14.49 -5.61 15.60
CA PRO A 32 -15.57 -4.62 15.56
C PRO A 32 -15.13 -3.17 15.47
N PHE A 33 -13.95 -2.83 16.00
CA PHE A 33 -13.41 -1.45 16.05
C PHE A 33 -12.25 -1.22 15.08
N GLU A 34 -12.04 -2.14 14.15
CA GLU A 34 -11.04 -1.97 13.10
C GLU A 34 -11.50 -0.92 12.10
N SER A 35 -10.61 0.04 11.82
CA SER A 35 -10.87 1.05 10.77
C SER A 35 -10.88 0.39 9.41
N VAL A 36 -11.93 0.62 8.64
CA VAL A 36 -12.09 0.09 7.28
C VAL A 36 -11.89 1.23 6.29
N PRO A 37 -10.94 1.13 5.35
CA PRO A 37 -10.74 2.17 4.37
C PRO A 37 -11.93 2.25 3.41
N LEU A 38 -12.47 3.45 3.22
CA LEU A 38 -13.49 3.78 2.22
C LEU A 38 -12.85 3.99 0.86
N LEU A 39 -11.94 4.94 0.78
CA LEU A 39 -11.20 5.30 -0.42
C LEU A 39 -9.68 5.13 -0.23
N PHE A 40 -8.97 5.04 -1.34
CA PHE A 40 -7.53 5.01 -1.40
C PHE A 40 -7.00 6.10 -2.32
N LYS A 41 -5.81 6.62 -2.02
CA LYS A 41 -5.10 7.59 -2.87
C LYS A 41 -5.88 8.89 -3.10
N LEU A 42 -6.33 9.51 -2.03
CA LEU A 42 -6.96 10.82 -2.09
C LEU A 42 -6.00 11.86 -2.68
N THR A 43 -6.55 12.75 -3.49
CA THR A 43 -5.83 13.92 -4.00
C THR A 43 -5.69 14.99 -2.92
N ALA A 44 -4.76 15.93 -3.09
CA ALA A 44 -4.59 17.05 -2.16
C ALA A 44 -5.86 17.92 -2.06
N GLU A 45 -6.61 18.04 -3.16
CA GLU A 45 -7.85 18.79 -3.20
C GLU A 45 -8.97 18.10 -2.40
N GLU A 46 -9.13 16.79 -2.54
CA GLU A 46 -10.07 15.99 -1.77
C GLU A 46 -9.76 16.03 -0.26
N ILE A 47 -8.47 15.92 0.10
CA ILE A 47 -8.04 16.05 1.50
C ILE A 47 -8.36 17.46 2.03
N ALA A 48 -8.17 18.50 1.24
CA ALA A 48 -8.49 19.87 1.65
C ALA A 48 -9.99 20.06 1.85
N ARG A 49 -10.82 19.57 0.94
CA ARG A 49 -12.30 19.62 1.08
C ARG A 49 -12.75 18.87 2.34
N PHE A 50 -12.29 17.66 2.54
CA PHE A 50 -12.61 16.88 3.74
C PHE A 50 -12.20 17.60 5.03
N SER A 51 -11.03 18.26 5.03
CA SER A 51 -10.52 18.97 6.21
C SER A 51 -11.40 20.12 6.65
N VAL A 52 -12.09 20.78 5.73
CA VAL A 52 -13.07 21.85 6.03
C VAL A 52 -14.29 21.28 6.75
N ASP A 53 -14.80 20.15 6.29
CA ASP A 53 -16.05 19.55 6.81
C ASP A 53 -15.82 18.48 7.88
N ARG A 54 -14.56 18.22 8.25
CA ARG A 54 -14.17 17.19 9.23
C ARG A 54 -14.92 17.29 10.56
N HIS A 55 -15.22 18.51 11.01
CA HIS A 55 -15.92 18.75 12.28
C HIS A 55 -17.37 18.23 12.28
N ALA A 56 -17.98 18.10 11.11
CA ALA A 56 -19.35 17.62 10.93
C ALA A 56 -19.41 16.10 10.64
N ILE A 57 -18.26 15.44 10.42
CA ILE A 57 -18.17 14.03 10.07
C ILE A 57 -17.42 13.29 11.17
N SER A 58 -18.16 12.59 12.02
CA SER A 58 -17.55 11.81 13.11
C SER A 58 -17.25 10.38 12.67
N GLY A 59 -16.15 9.83 13.19
CA GLY A 59 -15.77 8.44 12.95
C GLY A 59 -15.06 8.19 11.60
N VAL A 60 -14.67 9.26 10.90
CA VAL A 60 -13.89 9.18 9.65
C VAL A 60 -12.60 9.97 9.80
N GLU A 61 -11.50 9.41 9.33
CA GLU A 61 -10.18 10.03 9.36
C GLU A 61 -9.45 9.82 8.03
N VAL A 62 -8.61 10.78 7.68
CA VAL A 62 -7.64 10.64 6.60
C VAL A 62 -6.31 10.18 7.20
N GLU A 63 -5.86 9.02 6.77
CA GLU A 63 -4.60 8.42 7.21
C GLU A 63 -3.56 8.47 6.09
N ALA A 64 -2.39 9.03 6.39
CA ALA A 64 -1.26 8.99 5.48
C ALA A 64 -0.57 7.62 5.56
N LYS A 65 -0.52 6.90 4.44
CA LYS A 65 0.17 5.61 4.33
C LYS A 65 1.29 5.70 3.30
N LEU A 66 2.42 5.10 3.61
CA LEU A 66 3.49 4.93 2.63
C LEU A 66 3.04 3.94 1.55
N VAL A 67 3.15 4.37 0.31
CA VAL A 67 2.89 3.52 -0.86
C VAL A 67 4.17 3.37 -1.69
N ARG A 68 4.30 2.25 -2.37
CA ARG A 68 5.43 2.02 -3.26
C ARG A 68 5.38 3.00 -4.42
N HIS A 69 6.47 3.71 -4.65
CA HIS A 69 6.65 4.64 -5.76
C HIS A 69 7.75 4.13 -6.68
N TYR A 70 7.49 4.15 -7.99
CA TYR A 70 8.41 3.69 -9.03
C TYR A 70 8.82 4.86 -9.93
N PRO A 71 9.89 5.60 -9.59
CA PRO A 71 10.27 6.83 -10.31
C PRO A 71 10.60 6.60 -11.79
N ARG A 72 11.07 5.40 -12.14
CA ARG A 72 11.41 5.01 -13.51
C ARG A 72 10.30 4.26 -14.24
N GLY A 73 9.14 4.06 -13.60
CA GLY A 73 7.94 3.53 -14.22
C GLY A 73 8.18 2.32 -15.13
N GLU A 74 7.73 2.43 -16.37
CA GLU A 74 7.80 1.37 -17.38
C GLU A 74 9.21 0.91 -17.73
N LEU A 75 10.20 1.81 -17.63
CA LEU A 75 11.58 1.52 -17.98
C LEU A 75 12.17 0.36 -17.15
N MET A 76 11.79 0.27 -15.88
CA MET A 76 12.35 -0.69 -14.93
C MET A 76 11.37 -1.76 -14.48
N VAL A 77 10.14 -1.76 -14.99
CA VAL A 77 9.06 -2.65 -14.51
C VAL A 77 9.42 -4.12 -14.58
N HIS A 78 10.12 -4.55 -15.60
CA HIS A 78 10.52 -5.96 -15.77
C HIS A 78 11.63 -6.40 -14.81
N THR A 79 12.51 -5.49 -14.43
CA THR A 79 13.60 -5.76 -13.48
C THR A 79 13.13 -5.58 -12.04
N VAL A 80 12.61 -4.41 -11.71
CA VAL A 80 12.19 -4.08 -10.35
C VAL A 80 10.94 -4.89 -9.98
N GLY A 81 10.01 -5.02 -10.91
CA GLY A 81 8.76 -5.72 -10.66
C GLY A 81 7.70 -4.82 -10.06
N SER A 82 6.77 -5.42 -9.33
CA SER A 82 5.68 -4.68 -8.70
C SER A 82 5.19 -5.32 -7.41
N VAL A 83 4.71 -4.46 -6.53
CA VAL A 83 4.01 -4.82 -5.30
C VAL A 83 2.50 -4.77 -5.58
N ARG A 84 1.75 -5.76 -5.09
CA ARG A 84 0.28 -5.80 -5.19
C ARG A 84 -0.33 -6.24 -3.87
N ARG A 85 -1.64 -6.10 -3.74
CA ARG A 85 -2.39 -6.56 -2.56
C ARG A 85 -2.21 -8.06 -2.36
N ILE A 86 -2.09 -8.44 -1.09
CA ILE A 86 -2.09 -9.83 -0.63
C ILE A 86 -3.45 -10.44 -0.96
N ASN A 87 -3.42 -11.58 -1.65
CA ASN A 87 -4.60 -12.37 -1.96
C ASN A 87 -4.66 -13.66 -1.10
N GLU A 88 -5.72 -14.45 -1.23
CA GLU A 88 -5.89 -15.68 -0.44
C GLU A 88 -4.77 -16.70 -0.65
N SER A 89 -4.20 -16.79 -1.86
CA SER A 89 -3.08 -17.70 -2.12
C SER A 89 -1.79 -17.25 -1.46
N ASP A 90 -1.59 -15.95 -1.32
CA ASP A 90 -0.44 -15.39 -0.60
C ASP A 90 -0.55 -15.63 0.91
N THR A 91 -1.74 -15.42 1.49
CA THR A 91 -1.99 -15.59 2.92
C THR A 91 -1.60 -16.98 3.44
N ARG A 92 -1.68 -17.99 2.58
CA ARG A 92 -1.26 -19.37 2.95
C ARG A 92 0.25 -19.57 3.03
N ARG A 93 1.03 -18.66 2.43
CA ARG A 93 2.50 -18.75 2.34
C ARG A 93 3.22 -17.74 3.22
N LEU A 94 2.57 -16.62 3.50
CA LEU A 94 3.17 -15.50 4.22
C LEU A 94 3.02 -15.69 5.73
N ASP A 95 4.02 -15.22 6.48
CA ASP A 95 3.93 -15.15 7.93
C ASP A 95 2.95 -14.04 8.33
N ALA A 96 1.85 -14.42 8.95
CA ALA A 96 0.80 -13.50 9.39
C ALA A 96 1.31 -12.42 10.35
N VAL A 97 2.35 -12.69 11.14
CA VAL A 97 2.94 -11.72 12.08
C VAL A 97 3.78 -10.71 11.33
N ALA A 98 4.68 -11.16 10.45
CA ALA A 98 5.54 -10.29 9.66
C ALA A 98 4.73 -9.36 8.73
N TYR A 99 3.61 -9.82 8.20
CA TYR A 99 2.74 -9.05 7.30
C TYR A 99 1.57 -8.36 8.00
N SER A 100 1.50 -8.37 9.32
CA SER A 100 0.41 -7.70 10.06
C SER A 100 0.35 -6.18 9.86
N GLY A 101 1.46 -5.56 9.48
CA GLY A 101 1.56 -4.11 9.22
C GLY A 101 1.34 -3.70 7.75
N THR A 102 1.14 -4.65 6.83
CA THR A 102 0.98 -4.36 5.40
C THR A 102 -0.07 -5.23 4.74
N ASN A 103 -0.71 -4.69 3.70
CA ASN A 103 -1.65 -5.42 2.84
C ASN A 103 -1.05 -5.70 1.44
N HIS A 104 0.26 -5.50 1.27
CA HIS A 104 0.92 -5.60 -0.01
C HIS A 104 2.09 -6.58 0.07
N VAL A 105 2.39 -7.21 -1.07
CA VAL A 105 3.48 -8.16 -1.24
C VAL A 105 4.09 -8.03 -2.63
N GLY A 106 5.39 -8.25 -2.76
CA GLY A 106 6.08 -8.30 -4.06
C GLY A 106 5.59 -9.50 -4.88
N LYS A 107 5.16 -9.24 -6.11
CA LYS A 107 4.60 -10.29 -6.98
C LYS A 107 5.55 -10.74 -8.06
N ILE A 108 6.38 -9.86 -8.55
CA ILE A 108 7.32 -10.12 -9.64
C ILE A 108 8.63 -9.35 -9.44
N GLY A 109 9.68 -9.77 -10.12
CA GLY A 109 10.97 -9.09 -10.16
C GLY A 109 11.72 -9.06 -8.83
N VAL A 110 12.53 -8.04 -8.66
CA VAL A 110 13.31 -7.78 -7.44
C VAL A 110 12.42 -7.66 -6.21
N GLU A 111 11.24 -7.00 -6.34
CA GLU A 111 10.27 -6.86 -5.27
C GLU A 111 9.83 -8.21 -4.68
N LYS A 112 9.68 -9.23 -5.54
CA LYS A 112 9.33 -10.59 -5.08
C LYS A 112 10.52 -11.35 -4.54
N PHE A 113 11.67 -11.25 -5.20
CA PHE A 113 12.83 -12.07 -4.86
C PHE A 113 13.48 -11.65 -3.55
N TYR A 114 13.53 -10.35 -3.30
CA TYR A 114 14.10 -9.74 -2.10
C TYR A 114 13.03 -9.22 -1.13
N GLU A 115 11.81 -9.77 -1.17
CA GLU A 115 10.69 -9.36 -0.33
C GLU A 115 11.07 -9.32 1.15
N GLU A 116 11.72 -10.36 1.67
CA GLU A 116 12.10 -10.46 3.08
C GLU A 116 13.10 -9.38 3.50
N ASP A 117 13.99 -8.99 2.60
CA ASP A 117 14.95 -7.91 2.86
C ASP A 117 14.29 -6.53 2.80
N LEU A 118 13.30 -6.37 1.90
CA LEU A 118 12.62 -5.10 1.65
C LEU A 118 11.49 -4.80 2.65
N LEU A 119 10.86 -5.83 3.21
CA LEU A 119 9.69 -5.69 4.09
C LEU A 119 10.03 -4.97 5.40
N GLY A 120 11.21 -5.23 5.98
CA GLY A 120 11.56 -4.75 7.32
C GLY A 120 10.81 -5.51 8.43
N ASN A 121 10.78 -4.94 9.62
CA ASN A 121 10.08 -5.55 10.73
C ASN A 121 8.94 -4.67 11.22
N VAL A 122 7.80 -5.29 11.49
CA VAL A 122 6.64 -4.60 12.03
C VAL A 122 6.89 -4.13 13.46
N GLY A 123 6.45 -2.92 13.78
CA GLY A 123 6.38 -2.44 15.14
C GLY A 123 5.10 -2.95 15.83
N TYR A 124 5.08 -2.89 17.14
CA TYR A 124 3.89 -3.20 17.91
C TYR A 124 3.75 -2.26 19.10
N GLN A 125 2.51 -2.05 19.50
CA GLN A 125 2.17 -1.32 20.71
C GLN A 125 1.39 -2.25 21.64
N GLN A 126 1.79 -2.28 22.89
CA GLN A 126 1.03 -2.90 23.96
C GLN A 126 0.07 -1.85 24.52
N VAL A 127 -1.22 -2.10 24.39
CA VAL A 127 -2.25 -1.16 24.81
C VAL A 127 -3.17 -1.81 25.85
N GLU A 128 -3.63 -1.02 26.80
CA GLU A 128 -4.71 -1.35 27.69
C GLU A 128 -6.04 -0.96 27.01
N ILE A 129 -6.98 -1.88 26.93
CA ILE A 129 -8.28 -1.66 26.32
C ILE A 129 -9.40 -1.82 27.34
N ASP A 130 -10.50 -1.09 27.16
CA ASP A 130 -11.73 -1.28 27.93
C ASP A 130 -12.52 -2.52 27.45
N VAL A 131 -13.61 -2.83 28.13
CA VAL A 131 -14.50 -3.95 27.77
C VAL A 131 -15.15 -3.82 26.38
N ARG A 132 -15.10 -2.64 25.78
CA ARG A 132 -15.60 -2.34 24.44
C ARG A 132 -14.51 -2.37 23.37
N GLY A 133 -13.23 -2.63 23.75
CA GLY A 133 -12.10 -2.67 22.84
C GLY A 133 -11.48 -1.30 22.54
N LYS A 134 -11.90 -0.23 23.24
CA LYS A 134 -11.32 1.12 23.08
C LYS A 134 -9.97 1.18 23.80
N VAL A 135 -8.94 1.68 23.13
CA VAL A 135 -7.62 1.91 23.72
C VAL A 135 -7.72 2.98 24.81
N MET A 136 -7.36 2.61 26.03
CA MET A 136 -7.33 3.49 27.19
C MET A 136 -5.93 4.05 27.43
N LYS A 137 -4.91 3.22 27.29
CA LYS A 137 -3.53 3.61 27.56
C LYS A 137 -2.55 2.79 26.74
N VAL A 138 -1.48 3.41 26.25
CA VAL A 138 -0.33 2.73 25.67
C VAL A 138 0.63 2.39 26.78
N MET A 139 0.89 1.09 27.00
CA MET A 139 1.77 0.57 28.05
C MET A 139 3.22 0.47 27.58
N GLY A 140 3.42 0.16 26.31
CA GLY A 140 4.73 0.03 25.68
C GLY A 140 4.63 0.12 24.17
N SER A 141 5.73 0.50 23.53
CA SER A 141 5.82 0.58 22.06
C SER A 141 7.19 0.11 21.60
N ASN A 142 7.19 -0.74 20.58
CA ASN A 142 8.38 -1.10 19.83
C ASN A 142 8.22 -0.56 18.41
N PRO A 143 9.04 0.42 17.99
CA PRO A 143 8.88 1.02 16.67
C PRO A 143 9.21 0.03 15.56
N PRO A 144 8.58 0.15 14.38
CA PRO A 144 8.93 -0.64 13.22
C PRO A 144 10.35 -0.30 12.74
N SER A 145 11.03 -1.28 12.14
CA SER A 145 12.28 -1.04 11.43
C SER A 145 12.07 -1.15 9.91
N ARG A 146 12.69 -0.23 9.16
CA ARG A 146 12.62 -0.27 7.71
C ARG A 146 13.39 -1.49 7.15
N GLY A 147 12.99 -1.95 5.97
CA GLY A 147 13.73 -2.93 5.21
C GLY A 147 15.08 -2.39 4.72
N LYS A 148 15.85 -3.27 4.11
CA LYS A 148 17.17 -2.94 3.55
C LYS A 148 17.05 -2.20 2.22
N ASP A 149 18.02 -1.33 1.94
CA ASP A 149 18.18 -0.74 0.61
C ASP A 149 18.90 -1.75 -0.29
N LEU A 150 18.39 -1.96 -1.51
CA LEU A 150 19.00 -2.82 -2.51
C LEU A 150 19.67 -1.97 -3.59
N ILE A 151 20.96 -2.17 -3.80
CA ILE A 151 21.71 -1.52 -4.87
C ILE A 151 21.84 -2.51 -6.03
N LEU A 152 21.22 -2.18 -7.15
CA LEU A 152 21.25 -3.02 -8.35
C LEU A 152 22.36 -2.57 -9.29
N HIS A 153 23.00 -3.53 -9.98
CA HIS A 153 24.01 -3.26 -11.01
C HIS A 153 23.40 -2.91 -12.38
N VAL A 154 22.13 -2.48 -12.41
CA VAL A 154 21.44 -2.08 -13.63
C VAL A 154 21.71 -0.60 -13.89
N ASP A 155 22.37 -0.30 -15.01
CA ASP A 155 22.53 1.08 -15.48
C ASP A 155 21.23 1.57 -16.11
N SER A 156 20.60 2.57 -15.49
CA SER A 156 19.35 3.12 -15.95
C SER A 156 19.45 3.90 -17.25
N SER A 157 20.63 4.47 -17.56
CA SER A 157 20.87 5.21 -18.78
C SER A 157 21.05 4.25 -19.97
N LEU A 158 21.77 3.16 -19.75
CA LEU A 158 21.92 2.08 -20.74
C LEU A 158 20.57 1.42 -21.02
N GLN A 159 19.78 1.15 -19.98
CA GLN A 159 18.42 0.61 -20.12
C GLN A 159 17.52 1.56 -20.95
N ALA A 160 17.58 2.87 -20.70
CA ALA A 160 16.81 3.85 -21.44
C ALA A 160 17.23 3.90 -22.92
N ALA A 161 18.54 3.86 -23.20
CA ALA A 161 19.07 3.84 -24.57
C ALA A 161 18.62 2.57 -25.31
N ALA A 162 18.71 1.41 -24.67
CA ALA A 162 18.26 0.14 -25.25
C ALA A 162 16.75 0.15 -25.55
N THR A 163 15.94 0.63 -24.61
CA THR A 163 14.49 0.74 -24.79
C THR A 163 14.12 1.69 -25.94
N ALA A 164 14.80 2.83 -26.02
CA ALA A 164 14.58 3.77 -27.12
C ALA A 164 15.00 3.19 -28.49
N ALA A 165 16.08 2.41 -28.54
CA ALA A 165 16.54 1.78 -29.77
C ALA A 165 15.58 0.66 -30.27
N LEU A 166 14.93 -0.05 -29.35
CA LEU A 166 13.92 -1.07 -29.67
C LEU A 166 12.61 -0.44 -30.17
N GLY A 167 12.19 0.68 -29.60
CA GLY A 167 10.89 1.28 -29.89
C GLY A 167 9.76 0.27 -29.64
N ASP A 168 8.84 0.13 -30.61
CA ASP A 168 7.67 -0.77 -30.52
C ASP A 168 7.99 -2.23 -30.95
N ARG A 169 9.24 -2.53 -31.24
CA ARG A 169 9.66 -3.86 -31.69
C ARG A 169 9.70 -4.85 -30.51
N ARG A 170 9.26 -6.08 -30.78
CA ARG A 170 9.34 -7.20 -29.82
C ARG A 170 10.69 -7.90 -29.96
N GLU A 171 11.74 -7.26 -29.49
CA GLU A 171 13.12 -7.73 -29.60
C GLU A 171 13.80 -7.67 -28.22
N THR A 172 14.98 -8.26 -28.13
CA THR A 172 15.79 -8.26 -26.92
C THR A 172 17.17 -7.66 -27.23
N VAL A 173 17.64 -6.77 -26.36
CA VAL A 173 19.00 -6.26 -26.39
C VAL A 173 19.81 -6.97 -25.33
N VAL A 174 20.97 -7.50 -25.70
CA VAL A 174 21.94 -8.06 -24.79
C VAL A 174 23.25 -7.30 -24.92
N ALA A 175 23.70 -6.70 -23.82
CA ALA A 175 25.00 -6.03 -23.76
C ALA A 175 25.95 -6.89 -22.92
N ILE A 176 27.12 -7.23 -23.49
CA ILE A 176 28.13 -8.06 -22.83
C ILE A 176 29.44 -7.28 -22.86
N GLU A 177 30.05 -7.12 -21.69
CA GLU A 177 31.42 -6.63 -21.60
C GLU A 177 32.39 -7.74 -21.98
N THR A 178 33.15 -7.51 -23.03
CA THR A 178 34.22 -8.42 -23.46
C THR A 178 35.54 -7.89 -22.91
N LYS A 179 36.15 -8.63 -22.00
CA LYS A 179 37.50 -8.39 -21.53
C LYS A 179 38.51 -8.97 -22.51
#